data_eb38c23047036b71b868bedda6f7dca0
#
_entry.id   eb38c23047036b71b868bedda6f7dca0
#
_cell.length_a   1.000
_cell.length_b   1.000
_cell.length_c   1.000
_cell.angle_alpha   90.00
_cell.angle_beta   90.00
_cell.angle_gamma   90.00
#
_symmetry.space_group_name_H-M   'P 1'
#
loop_
_entity.id
_entity.type
_entity.pdbx_description
1 polymer ?
#
loop_
_entity_poly.entity_id
_entity_poly.type
_entity_poly.pdbx_seq_one_letter_code
_entity_poly.pdbx_strand_id
1 'polypeptide(L)'
;MSANTTSNRTASPRQLSKNLSPARDASADAGAKQKTVLTAQFNHRVMINFKMSPRDLAAQLPAGLELLPFRSAYYVTFMATHIRGVKMFGLPIFPSFNAISLRTYVRSPKTSGISGTFTFRRYVSSSAGAWLLKKNFGLTARVTPIKRMVESAKGAPLPSVGYHWKTGDADDLLRITARSQVHGDSEQSKHGWMLNHLNEFTVDKNKIVVFETVRPKCKTYDVAKANFKCRAKKMFGHTFVKSLESRPASVYLFNGGKTKFTTREEL
;
A
#
# COMPACT_ATOMS: atom_id res chain seq x y z
N MET A 1 52.56 43.41 -22.54
CA MET A 1 51.15 43.52 -22.09
C MET A 1 50.47 42.24 -22.50
N SER A 2 50.42 41.25 -21.57
CA SER A 2 49.86 39.93 -21.82
C SER A 2 48.46 39.88 -21.19
N ALA A 3 47.46 39.57 -21.99
CA ALA A 3 46.07 39.37 -21.55
C ALA A 3 45.87 37.89 -21.16
N ASN A 4 45.54 37.66 -19.91
CA ASN A 4 45.13 36.34 -19.38
C ASN A 4 43.66 36.11 -19.71
N THR A 5 43.38 35.11 -20.49
CA THR A 5 42.02 34.62 -20.78
C THR A 5 41.68 33.47 -19.82
N THR A 6 40.78 33.74 -18.88
CA THR A 6 40.28 32.76 -17.92
C THR A 6 39.16 31.95 -18.58
N SER A 7 39.41 30.66 -18.82
CA SER A 7 38.45 29.69 -19.34
C SER A 7 37.47 29.25 -18.24
N ASN A 8 36.20 29.64 -18.35
CA ASN A 8 35.11 29.13 -17.55
C ASN A 8 34.69 27.76 -18.08
N ARG A 9 35.06 26.69 -17.38
CA ARG A 9 34.50 25.34 -17.58
C ARG A 9 33.12 25.24 -16.90
N THR A 10 32.08 25.31 -17.70
CA THR A 10 30.73 24.90 -17.32
C THR A 10 30.69 23.41 -17.05
N ALA A 11 30.44 23.02 -15.82
CA ALA A 11 30.23 21.62 -15.42
C ALA A 11 28.91 21.10 -15.97
N SER A 12 28.99 20.02 -16.73
CA SER A 12 27.86 19.28 -17.31
C SER A 12 27.03 18.57 -16.22
N PRO A 13 25.69 18.57 -16.27
CA PRO A 13 24.84 17.89 -15.31
C PRO A 13 24.65 16.41 -15.70
N ARG A 14 25.70 15.62 -15.57
CA ARG A 14 25.65 14.17 -15.80
C ARG A 14 26.29 13.43 -14.63
N GLN A 15 25.61 13.36 -13.48
CA GLN A 15 25.93 12.36 -12.43
C GLN A 15 24.92 12.41 -11.26
N LEU A 16 23.63 12.12 -11.56
CA LEU A 16 22.61 11.91 -10.49
C LEU A 16 21.69 10.71 -10.80
N SER A 17 22.19 9.72 -11.54
CA SER A 17 21.38 8.53 -11.89
C SER A 17 22.02 7.19 -11.54
N LYS A 18 22.91 7.13 -10.54
CA LYS A 18 23.52 5.86 -10.10
C LYS A 18 23.41 5.68 -8.59
N ASN A 19 22.23 5.46 -8.07
CA ASN A 19 22.03 4.82 -6.77
C ASN A 19 20.57 4.33 -6.62
N LEU A 20 20.07 3.64 -7.65
CA LEU A 20 18.93 2.74 -7.52
C LEU A 20 19.53 1.35 -7.38
N SER A 21 19.72 0.90 -6.14
CA SER A 21 20.07 -0.50 -5.90
C SER A 21 19.02 -1.40 -6.54
N PRO A 22 19.41 -2.42 -7.32
CA PRO A 22 18.45 -3.36 -7.88
C PRO A 22 17.75 -4.10 -6.74
N ALA A 23 16.45 -4.26 -6.85
CA ALA A 23 15.70 -5.15 -5.97
C ALA A 23 16.35 -6.54 -6.02
N ARG A 24 16.71 -7.05 -4.87
CA ARG A 24 17.22 -8.41 -4.73
C ARG A 24 16.20 -9.39 -5.28
N ASP A 25 16.61 -10.20 -6.23
CA ASP A 25 15.89 -11.41 -6.61
C ASP A 25 15.62 -12.24 -5.33
N ALA A 26 14.37 -12.59 -5.10
CA ALA A 26 13.91 -13.32 -3.91
C ALA A 26 14.41 -14.78 -3.85
N SER A 27 15.57 -15.08 -4.43
CA SER A 27 16.12 -16.44 -4.50
C SER A 27 17.55 -16.61 -3.98
N ALA A 28 18.20 -15.57 -3.44
CA ALA A 28 19.55 -15.78 -2.89
C ALA A 28 19.86 -14.75 -1.80
N ASP A 29 19.55 -15.05 -0.55
CA ASP A 29 20.50 -14.81 0.54
C ASP A 29 20.06 -15.56 1.82
N ALA A 30 21.01 -16.25 2.47
CA ALA A 30 20.86 -17.04 3.67
C ALA A 30 20.83 -16.14 4.92
N GLY A 31 19.90 -15.19 4.98
CA GLY A 31 19.48 -14.54 6.20
C GLY A 31 18.41 -15.39 6.89
N ALA A 32 18.44 -15.51 8.21
CA ALA A 32 17.53 -16.30 9.00
C ALA A 32 16.09 -16.17 8.49
N LYS A 33 15.52 -17.27 7.94
CA LYS A 33 14.17 -17.26 7.36
C LYS A 33 13.19 -16.80 8.42
N GLN A 34 12.70 -15.57 8.28
CA GLN A 34 11.69 -15.05 9.18
C GLN A 34 10.49 -16.00 9.23
N LYS A 35 10.09 -16.37 10.45
CA LYS A 35 9.03 -17.35 10.65
C LYS A 35 7.68 -16.80 10.17
N THR A 36 7.00 -17.53 9.30
CA THR A 36 5.63 -17.20 8.91
C THR A 36 4.68 -17.38 10.10
N VAL A 37 4.05 -16.30 10.52
CA VAL A 37 3.07 -16.28 11.63
C VAL A 37 1.66 -16.49 11.10
N LEU A 38 1.34 -15.80 10.00
CA LEU A 38 -0.02 -15.78 9.46
C LEU A 38 0.00 -15.94 7.95
N THR A 39 -1.00 -16.65 7.43
CA THR A 39 -1.28 -16.70 5.99
C THR A 39 -2.73 -16.31 5.73
N ALA A 40 -2.99 -15.62 4.64
CA ALA A 40 -4.32 -15.25 4.22
C ALA A 40 -4.40 -15.15 2.70
N GLN A 41 -5.59 -15.37 2.14
CA GLN A 41 -5.88 -15.12 0.74
C GLN A 41 -6.47 -13.73 0.59
N PHE A 42 -5.77 -12.86 -0.14
CA PHE A 42 -6.28 -11.54 -0.52
C PHE A 42 -6.97 -11.64 -1.86
N ASN A 43 -8.15 -11.05 -1.98
CA ASN A 43 -8.91 -11.03 -3.23
C ASN A 43 -9.42 -9.62 -3.52
N HIS A 44 -9.61 -9.33 -4.81
CA HIS A 44 -10.24 -8.09 -5.27
C HIS A 44 -9.70 -6.84 -4.56
N ARG A 45 -8.36 -6.74 -4.48
CA ARG A 45 -7.71 -5.58 -3.89
C ARG A 45 -7.80 -4.42 -4.87
N VAL A 46 -8.48 -3.36 -4.47
CA VAL A 46 -8.53 -2.10 -5.22
C VAL A 46 -7.59 -1.10 -4.56
N MET A 47 -6.77 -0.45 -5.36
CA MET A 47 -5.87 0.63 -4.93
C MET A 47 -6.20 1.89 -5.71
N ILE A 48 -6.50 2.96 -5.01
CA ILE A 48 -6.69 4.31 -5.57
C ILE A 48 -5.56 5.18 -5.04
N ASN A 49 -4.77 5.74 -5.95
CA ASN A 49 -3.57 6.49 -5.61
C ASN A 49 -3.79 7.97 -5.90
N PHE A 50 -3.53 8.80 -4.91
CA PHE A 50 -3.63 10.25 -5.00
C PHE A 50 -2.27 10.88 -4.77
N LYS A 51 -1.95 11.93 -5.51
CA LYS A 51 -0.79 12.76 -5.21
C LYS A 51 -1.08 13.60 -3.96
N MET A 52 -0.06 13.78 -3.14
CA MET A 52 -0.16 14.60 -1.94
C MET A 52 1.11 15.41 -1.73
N SER A 53 0.97 16.59 -1.13
CA SER A 53 2.10 17.42 -0.72
C SER A 53 3.03 16.65 0.21
N PRO A 54 4.35 16.64 -0.02
CA PRO A 54 5.29 15.97 0.87
C PRO A 54 5.28 16.57 2.28
N ARG A 55 5.08 17.87 2.41
CA ARG A 55 5.01 18.55 3.71
C ARG A 55 3.83 18.04 4.55
N ASP A 56 2.64 17.98 3.94
CA ASP A 56 1.43 17.55 4.64
C ASP A 56 1.48 16.05 4.98
N LEU A 57 2.08 15.26 4.09
CA LEU A 57 2.21 13.83 4.26
C LEU A 57 3.28 13.48 5.32
N ALA A 58 4.42 14.15 5.31
CA ALA A 58 5.49 13.95 6.30
C ALA A 58 5.04 14.32 7.72
N ALA A 59 4.22 15.38 7.86
CA ALA A 59 3.66 15.78 9.16
C ALA A 59 2.75 14.71 9.80
N GLN A 60 2.33 13.68 9.04
CA GLN A 60 1.52 12.56 9.54
C GLN A 60 2.34 11.32 9.84
N LEU A 61 3.65 11.32 9.55
CA LEU A 61 4.52 10.17 9.82
C LEU A 61 5.05 10.20 11.26
N PRO A 62 5.27 9.04 11.85
CA PRO A 62 6.02 8.94 13.10
C PRO A 62 7.49 9.31 12.86
N ALA A 63 8.13 9.83 13.88
CA ALA A 63 9.57 10.08 13.86
C ALA A 63 10.32 8.78 13.53
N GLY A 64 11.36 8.86 12.68
CA GLY A 64 12.17 7.72 12.26
C GLY A 64 11.72 7.05 10.96
N LEU A 65 10.65 7.54 10.32
CA LEU A 65 10.30 7.15 8.95
C LEU A 65 10.39 8.36 8.01
N GLU A 66 10.86 8.11 6.81
CA GLU A 66 10.95 9.10 5.74
C GLU A 66 10.03 8.71 4.58
N LEU A 67 9.47 9.72 3.90
CA LEU A 67 8.66 9.50 2.71
C LEU A 67 9.51 8.95 1.56
N LEU A 68 8.95 8.00 0.84
CA LEU A 68 9.54 7.44 -0.37
C LEU A 68 8.75 7.90 -1.60
N PRO A 69 9.35 8.69 -2.51
CA PRO A 69 8.69 9.13 -3.73
C PRO A 69 8.77 8.08 -4.83
N PHE A 70 7.76 8.04 -5.69
CA PHE A 70 7.89 7.42 -7.01
C PHE A 70 8.21 8.49 -8.04
N ARG A 71 9.42 8.42 -8.61
CA ARG A 71 9.99 9.51 -9.43
C ARG A 71 9.92 10.85 -8.70
N SER A 72 9.39 11.83 -8.84
CA SER A 72 9.33 13.07 -8.06
C SER A 72 8.00 13.28 -7.31
N ALA A 73 7.11 12.29 -7.26
CA ALA A 73 5.78 12.43 -6.69
C ALA A 73 5.58 11.55 -5.45
N TYR A 74 4.88 12.09 -4.46
CA TYR A 74 4.48 11.39 -3.25
C TYR A 74 3.02 10.99 -3.34
N TYR A 75 2.70 9.81 -2.79
CA TYR A 75 1.38 9.24 -2.93
C TYR A 75 0.78 8.83 -1.59
N VAL A 76 -0.49 9.11 -1.43
CA VAL A 76 -1.34 8.46 -0.46
C VAL A 76 -2.25 7.49 -1.22
N THR A 77 -2.37 6.27 -0.70
CA THR A 77 -3.11 5.17 -1.35
C THR A 77 -4.28 4.75 -0.48
N PHE A 78 -5.48 4.92 -0.99
CA PHE A 78 -6.66 4.25 -0.46
C PHE A 78 -6.70 2.82 -0.98
N MET A 79 -6.83 1.85 -0.08
CA MET A 79 -6.89 0.44 -0.44
C MET A 79 -8.10 -0.22 0.19
N ALA A 80 -8.88 -0.95 -0.62
CA ALA A 80 -9.93 -1.85 -0.17
C ALA A 80 -9.61 -3.28 -0.61
N THR A 81 -9.87 -4.27 0.24
CA THR A 81 -9.54 -5.67 -0.02
C THR A 81 -10.47 -6.62 0.72
N HIS A 82 -10.67 -7.80 0.15
CA HIS A 82 -11.31 -8.92 0.82
C HIS A 82 -10.25 -9.94 1.25
N ILE A 83 -10.29 -10.33 2.51
CA ILE A 83 -9.34 -11.25 3.14
C ILE A 83 -10.11 -12.49 3.55
N ARG A 84 -9.62 -13.68 3.16
CA ARG A 84 -10.26 -14.96 3.50
C ARG A 84 -9.23 -16.03 3.84
N GLY A 85 -9.72 -17.11 4.45
CA GLY A 85 -8.90 -18.30 4.76
C GLY A 85 -7.69 -17.95 5.61
N VAL A 86 -7.91 -17.13 6.64
CA VAL A 86 -6.85 -16.70 7.56
C VAL A 86 -6.42 -17.88 8.42
N LYS A 87 -5.13 -18.19 8.35
CA LYS A 87 -4.50 -19.26 9.14
C LYS A 87 -3.37 -18.68 9.98
N MET A 88 -3.31 -19.05 11.23
CA MET A 88 -2.20 -18.71 12.13
C MET A 88 -1.47 -19.99 12.51
N PHE A 89 -0.16 -20.03 12.29
CA PHE A 89 0.67 -21.24 12.44
C PHE A 89 0.08 -22.49 11.75
N GLY A 90 -0.56 -22.29 10.58
CA GLY A 90 -1.21 -23.37 9.82
C GLY A 90 -2.67 -23.65 10.18
N LEU A 91 -3.13 -23.26 11.36
CA LEU A 91 -4.50 -23.50 11.84
C LEU A 91 -5.47 -22.42 11.32
N PRO A 92 -6.64 -22.78 10.78
CA PRO A 92 -7.65 -21.82 10.34
C PRO A 92 -8.24 -21.11 11.57
N ILE A 93 -8.29 -19.75 11.50
CA ILE A 93 -8.78 -18.94 12.61
C ILE A 93 -9.96 -18.06 12.24
N PHE A 94 -10.08 -17.64 10.98
CA PHE A 94 -11.21 -16.86 10.51
C PHE A 94 -11.62 -17.21 9.10
N PRO A 95 -12.94 -17.16 8.78
CA PRO A 95 -13.41 -17.43 7.43
C PRO A 95 -13.07 -16.28 6.47
N SER A 96 -13.51 -15.08 6.76
CA SER A 96 -13.23 -13.91 5.93
C SER A 96 -13.63 -12.58 6.60
N PHE A 97 -13.02 -11.48 6.13
CA PHE A 97 -13.44 -10.10 6.42
C PHE A 97 -12.98 -9.15 5.33
N ASN A 98 -13.57 -7.95 5.31
CA ASN A 98 -13.16 -6.88 4.40
C ASN A 98 -12.33 -5.84 5.17
N ALA A 99 -11.39 -5.21 4.48
CA ALA A 99 -10.55 -4.18 5.05
C ALA A 99 -10.43 -2.97 4.11
N ILE A 100 -10.40 -1.79 4.71
CA ILE A 100 -10.09 -0.51 4.07
C ILE A 100 -8.92 0.10 4.81
N SER A 101 -7.94 0.66 4.08
CA SER A 101 -6.81 1.36 4.67
C SER A 101 -6.40 2.57 3.85
N LEU A 102 -5.80 3.54 4.52
CA LEU A 102 -5.11 4.67 3.92
C LEU A 102 -3.64 4.59 4.29
N ARG A 103 -2.76 4.53 3.29
CA ARG A 103 -1.33 4.30 3.50
C ARG A 103 -0.46 5.15 2.59
N THR A 104 0.81 5.26 2.92
CA THR A 104 1.85 5.89 2.10
C THR A 104 3.07 5.00 2.01
N TYR A 105 4.04 5.39 1.19
CA TYR A 105 5.30 4.69 0.96
C TYR A 105 6.41 5.37 1.74
N VAL A 106 7.18 4.57 2.47
CA VAL A 106 8.19 5.05 3.41
C VAL A 106 9.46 4.21 3.35
N ARG A 107 10.53 4.75 3.92
CA ARG A 107 11.77 4.04 4.23
C ARG A 107 12.19 4.34 5.66
N SER A 108 12.94 3.43 6.24
CA SER A 108 13.62 3.66 7.52
C SER A 108 15.08 4.02 7.24
N PRO A 109 15.55 5.22 7.65
CA PRO A 109 16.95 5.59 7.48
C PRO A 109 17.90 4.80 8.40
N LYS A 110 17.37 4.26 9.52
CA LYS A 110 18.16 3.51 10.50
C LYS A 110 18.56 2.10 10.05
N THR A 111 17.79 1.50 9.13
CA THR A 111 17.99 0.12 8.69
C THR A 111 18.32 0.10 7.20
N SER A 112 19.55 0.39 6.82
CA SER A 112 20.15 0.19 5.47
C SER A 112 19.17 0.31 4.29
N GLY A 113 18.16 1.22 4.38
CA GLY A 113 17.24 1.48 3.28
C GLY A 113 16.05 0.53 3.16
N ILE A 114 15.65 -0.19 4.19
CA ILE A 114 14.39 -0.95 4.14
C ILE A 114 13.25 -0.01 3.79
N SER A 115 12.57 -0.30 2.67
CA SER A 115 11.41 0.43 2.19
C SER A 115 10.14 -0.38 2.34
N GLY A 116 9.02 0.31 2.49
CA GLY A 116 7.72 -0.35 2.68
C GLY A 116 6.57 0.64 2.67
N THR A 117 5.49 0.26 3.33
CA THR A 117 4.30 1.08 3.49
C THR A 117 4.03 1.40 4.95
N PHE A 118 3.53 2.60 5.23
CA PHE A 118 3.00 2.99 6.52
C PHE A 118 1.50 3.27 6.41
N THR A 119 0.70 2.63 7.27
CA THR A 119 -0.77 2.78 7.25
C THR A 119 -1.22 3.78 8.31
N PHE A 120 -1.81 4.90 7.87
CA PHE A 120 -2.35 5.95 8.75
C PHE A 120 -3.61 5.51 9.50
N ARG A 121 -4.52 4.86 8.76
CA ARG A 121 -5.81 4.38 9.30
C ARG A 121 -6.19 3.07 8.62
N ARG A 122 -6.78 2.19 9.42
CA ARG A 122 -7.32 0.91 8.95
C ARG A 122 -8.71 0.68 9.53
N TYR A 123 -9.59 0.18 8.68
CA TYR A 123 -10.95 -0.24 9.03
C TYR A 123 -11.13 -1.70 8.60
N VAL A 124 -11.81 -2.49 9.41
CA VAL A 124 -12.11 -3.89 9.13
C VAL A 124 -13.56 -4.22 9.46
N SER A 125 -14.14 -5.17 8.77
CA SER A 125 -15.54 -5.59 9.00
C SER A 125 -15.70 -6.63 10.12
N SER A 126 -14.64 -6.95 10.85
CA SER A 126 -14.62 -8.00 11.88
C SER A 126 -13.87 -7.54 13.12
N SER A 127 -14.51 -7.62 14.29
CA SER A 127 -13.87 -7.36 15.59
C SER A 127 -12.74 -8.36 15.89
N ALA A 128 -12.97 -9.63 15.57
CA ALA A 128 -11.97 -10.67 15.70
C ALA A 128 -10.76 -10.41 14.77
N GLY A 129 -11.01 -9.90 13.54
CA GLY A 129 -9.95 -9.47 12.64
C GLY A 129 -9.16 -8.29 13.20
N ALA A 130 -9.82 -7.29 13.79
CA ALA A 130 -9.15 -6.16 14.44
C ALA A 130 -8.27 -6.61 15.62
N TRP A 131 -8.79 -7.49 16.46
CA TRP A 131 -8.05 -8.07 17.58
C TRP A 131 -6.80 -8.83 17.11
N LEU A 132 -6.93 -9.69 16.09
CA LEU A 132 -5.82 -10.44 15.52
C LEU A 132 -4.69 -9.54 15.02
N LEU A 133 -5.05 -8.51 14.25
CA LEU A 133 -4.09 -7.54 13.71
C LEU A 133 -3.34 -6.82 14.84
N LYS A 134 -4.05 -6.41 15.90
CA LYS A 134 -3.43 -5.74 17.05
C LYS A 134 -2.49 -6.66 17.81
N LYS A 135 -2.94 -7.88 18.12
CA LYS A 135 -2.19 -8.84 18.93
C LYS A 135 -0.87 -9.28 18.25
N ASN A 136 -0.92 -9.60 16.95
CA ASN A 136 0.22 -10.21 16.27
C ASN A 136 1.14 -9.19 15.59
N PHE A 137 0.60 -8.07 15.14
CA PHE A 137 1.35 -7.10 14.32
C PHE A 137 1.38 -5.68 14.92
N GLY A 138 0.74 -5.43 16.05
CA GLY A 138 0.60 -4.08 16.61
C GLY A 138 -0.30 -3.16 15.77
N LEU A 139 -0.98 -3.71 14.75
CA LEU A 139 -1.79 -2.94 13.81
C LEU A 139 -3.14 -2.55 14.40
N THR A 140 -3.34 -1.28 14.65
CA THR A 140 -4.64 -0.77 15.12
C THR A 140 -5.62 -0.69 13.95
N ALA A 141 -6.82 -1.25 14.14
CA ALA A 141 -7.91 -1.18 13.19
C ALA A 141 -9.22 -0.79 13.89
N ARG A 142 -10.02 0.05 13.24
CA ARG A 142 -11.39 0.36 13.68
C ARG A 142 -12.35 -0.61 13.02
N VAL A 143 -13.35 -1.05 13.78
CA VAL A 143 -14.39 -1.94 13.24
C VAL A 143 -15.49 -1.09 12.63
N THR A 144 -15.87 -1.41 11.38
CA THR A 144 -17.01 -0.81 10.69
C THR A 144 -17.60 -1.82 9.70
N PRO A 145 -18.92 -1.86 9.51
CA PRO A 145 -19.51 -2.70 8.47
C PRO A 145 -18.97 -2.33 7.08
N ILE A 146 -18.32 -3.28 6.42
CA ILE A 146 -17.83 -3.14 5.05
C ILE A 146 -18.40 -4.30 4.25
N LYS A 147 -19.25 -4.02 3.27
CA LYS A 147 -19.83 -4.99 2.35
C LYS A 147 -19.03 -4.99 1.04
N ARG A 148 -18.72 -6.16 0.51
CA ARG A 148 -18.11 -6.33 -0.82
C ARG A 148 -19.18 -6.80 -1.80
N MET A 149 -19.15 -6.25 -3.01
CA MET A 149 -19.97 -6.64 -4.15
C MET A 149 -19.04 -7.02 -5.29
N VAL A 150 -19.31 -8.13 -5.95
CA VAL A 150 -18.58 -8.56 -7.15
C VAL A 150 -19.63 -8.92 -8.18
N GLU A 151 -19.60 -8.24 -9.30
CA GLU A 151 -20.47 -8.52 -10.44
C GLU A 151 -19.58 -9.04 -11.57
N SER A 152 -19.84 -10.28 -11.96
CA SER A 152 -19.31 -10.87 -13.18
C SER A 152 -20.50 -11.10 -14.09
N ALA A 153 -20.73 -10.22 -15.05
CA ALA A 153 -21.72 -10.48 -16.08
C ALA A 153 -21.32 -11.73 -16.87
N LYS A 154 -22.26 -12.64 -17.14
CA LYS A 154 -22.01 -13.77 -18.05
C LYS A 154 -21.47 -13.22 -19.38
N GLY A 155 -20.27 -13.66 -19.78
CA GLY A 155 -19.59 -13.17 -20.98
C GLY A 155 -18.74 -11.91 -20.83
N ALA A 156 -18.76 -11.22 -19.68
CA ALA A 156 -17.84 -10.11 -19.42
C ALA A 156 -16.47 -10.65 -19.02
N PRO A 157 -15.39 -10.31 -19.72
CA PRO A 157 -14.06 -10.85 -19.46
C PRO A 157 -13.46 -10.37 -18.14
N LEU A 158 -14.01 -9.30 -17.53
CA LEU A 158 -13.42 -8.63 -16.39
C LEU A 158 -14.46 -8.25 -15.33
N PRO A 159 -14.14 -8.42 -14.04
CA PRO A 159 -15.07 -8.18 -12.95
C PRO A 159 -15.30 -6.69 -12.66
N SER A 160 -16.53 -6.37 -12.25
CA SER A 160 -16.82 -5.16 -11.49
C SER A 160 -16.74 -5.47 -10.00
N VAL A 161 -15.99 -4.67 -9.27
CA VAL A 161 -15.76 -4.87 -7.84
C VAL A 161 -16.18 -3.63 -7.08
N GLY A 162 -17.00 -3.81 -6.04
CA GLY A 162 -17.45 -2.74 -5.17
C GLY A 162 -17.17 -3.03 -3.69
N TYR A 163 -16.97 -1.96 -2.95
CA TYR A 163 -16.95 -1.92 -1.49
C TYR A 163 -17.86 -0.81 -1.02
N HIS A 164 -18.75 -1.14 -0.10
CA HIS A 164 -19.71 -0.22 0.49
C HIS A 164 -19.52 -0.24 2.01
N TRP A 165 -19.47 0.92 2.63
CA TRP A 165 -19.34 1.04 4.09
C TRP A 165 -20.08 2.27 4.61
N LYS A 166 -20.29 2.31 5.92
CA LYS A 166 -20.91 3.46 6.60
C LYS A 166 -19.88 4.30 7.33
N THR A 167 -20.01 5.61 7.20
CA THR A 167 -19.25 6.58 7.99
C THR A 167 -20.23 7.45 8.77
N GLY A 168 -20.56 7.01 10.01
CA GLY A 168 -21.75 7.48 10.74
C GLY A 168 -23.00 7.00 10.01
N ASP A 169 -23.95 7.89 9.78
CA ASP A 169 -25.22 7.57 9.12
C ASP A 169 -25.15 7.58 7.59
N ALA A 170 -23.99 7.86 7.06
CA ALA A 170 -23.81 8.05 5.64
C ALA A 170 -23.11 6.91 4.95
N ASP A 171 -23.58 6.66 3.75
CA ASP A 171 -23.06 5.63 2.87
C ASP A 171 -21.87 6.16 2.05
N ASP A 172 -20.78 5.43 2.13
CA ASP A 172 -19.57 5.59 1.34
C ASP A 172 -19.41 4.39 0.40
N LEU A 173 -18.78 4.62 -0.74
CA LEU A 173 -18.77 3.68 -1.84
C LEU A 173 -17.44 3.74 -2.60
N LEU A 174 -16.92 2.58 -2.94
CA LEU A 174 -15.95 2.38 -4.00
C LEU A 174 -16.49 1.32 -4.96
N ARG A 175 -16.65 1.66 -6.22
CA ARG A 175 -17.00 0.70 -7.28
C ARG A 175 -16.10 0.92 -8.48
N ILE A 176 -15.50 -0.15 -8.97
CA ILE A 176 -14.62 -0.12 -10.15
C ILE A 176 -15.08 -1.17 -11.16
N THR A 177 -14.83 -0.87 -12.43
CA THR A 177 -14.95 -1.83 -13.54
C THR A 177 -13.57 -1.96 -14.16
N ALA A 178 -13.03 -3.17 -14.21
CA ALA A 178 -11.75 -3.45 -14.84
C ALA A 178 -11.85 -3.29 -16.38
N ARG A 179 -10.74 -2.87 -17.01
CA ARG A 179 -10.65 -2.71 -18.48
C ARG A 179 -9.85 -3.83 -19.11
N SER A 180 -8.60 -3.97 -18.68
CA SER A 180 -7.63 -4.88 -19.27
C SER A 180 -6.62 -5.32 -18.25
N GLN A 181 -6.00 -6.47 -18.47
CA GLN A 181 -4.86 -6.88 -17.65
C GLN A 181 -3.65 -6.02 -18.04
N VAL A 182 -2.97 -5.49 -17.03
CA VAL A 182 -1.69 -4.80 -17.22
C VAL A 182 -0.59 -5.85 -17.27
N HIS A 183 0.19 -5.83 -18.32
CA HIS A 183 1.36 -6.69 -18.48
C HIS A 183 2.63 -5.97 -18.02
N GLY A 184 3.52 -6.69 -17.37
CA GLY A 184 4.82 -6.18 -16.93
C GLY A 184 4.79 -5.57 -15.53
N ASP A 185 5.11 -6.40 -14.55
CA ASP A 185 5.35 -6.00 -13.15
C ASP A 185 6.76 -5.43 -12.97
N SER A 186 7.25 -4.64 -13.94
CA SER A 186 8.57 -4.02 -13.78
C SER A 186 8.48 -2.98 -12.65
N GLU A 187 9.47 -2.93 -11.80
CA GLU A 187 9.58 -1.94 -10.72
C GLU A 187 9.62 -0.50 -11.24
N GLN A 188 9.97 -0.33 -12.50
CA GLN A 188 9.95 0.95 -13.20
C GLN A 188 8.54 1.43 -13.52
N SER A 189 7.56 0.53 -13.57
CA SER A 189 6.15 0.88 -13.72
C SER A 189 5.57 1.36 -12.38
N LYS A 190 4.63 2.31 -12.42
CA LYS A 190 3.99 2.83 -11.21
C LYS A 190 3.30 1.72 -10.39
N HIS A 191 2.57 0.82 -11.05
CA HIS A 191 1.87 -0.26 -10.35
C HIS A 191 2.85 -1.28 -9.76
N GLY A 192 3.90 -1.65 -10.48
CA GLY A 192 4.95 -2.55 -9.98
C GLY A 192 5.67 -1.95 -8.78
N TRP A 193 6.08 -0.69 -8.86
CA TRP A 193 6.68 0.02 -7.74
C TRP A 193 5.75 0.03 -6.51
N MET A 194 4.46 0.36 -6.67
CA MET A 194 3.50 0.40 -5.57
C MET A 194 3.23 -0.98 -4.95
N LEU A 195 3.37 -2.04 -5.75
CA LEU A 195 3.16 -3.41 -5.29
C LEU A 195 4.40 -4.00 -4.60
N ASN A 196 5.60 -3.63 -5.00
CA ASN A 196 6.83 -4.28 -4.52
C ASN A 196 7.28 -3.83 -3.13
N HIS A 197 6.55 -2.91 -2.49
CA HIS A 197 6.77 -2.56 -1.09
C HIS A 197 6.13 -3.60 -0.17
N LEU A 198 6.88 -4.65 0.13
CA LEU A 198 6.41 -5.82 0.87
C LEU A 198 6.44 -5.63 2.39
N ASN A 199 7.24 -4.68 2.87
CA ASN A 199 7.31 -4.36 4.28
C ASN A 199 6.15 -3.43 4.70
N GLU A 200 5.57 -3.69 5.85
CA GLU A 200 4.61 -2.79 6.48
C GLU A 200 5.17 -2.30 7.82
N PHE A 201 5.27 -0.98 7.94
CA PHE A 201 5.68 -0.29 9.16
C PHE A 201 4.47 0.10 9.98
N THR A 202 4.60 -0.02 11.29
CA THR A 202 3.59 0.41 12.25
C THR A 202 4.24 0.97 13.50
N VAL A 203 3.45 1.61 14.36
CA VAL A 203 3.88 2.03 15.69
C VAL A 203 3.19 1.16 16.72
N ASP A 204 3.97 0.47 17.55
CA ASP A 204 3.49 -0.27 18.71
C ASP A 204 4.24 0.21 19.95
N LYS A 205 3.53 0.67 20.99
CA LYS A 205 4.12 1.18 22.23
C LYS A 205 5.23 2.23 22.03
N ASN A 206 5.00 3.18 21.11
CA ASN A 206 5.92 4.26 20.72
C ASN A 206 7.20 3.82 19.98
N LYS A 207 7.28 2.58 19.57
CA LYS A 207 8.39 2.04 18.78
C LYS A 207 7.93 1.74 17.37
N ILE A 208 8.82 1.94 16.40
CA ILE A 208 8.55 1.52 15.01
C ILE A 208 8.79 0.02 14.94
N VAL A 209 7.80 -0.66 14.39
CA VAL A 209 7.83 -2.10 14.14
C VAL A 209 7.62 -2.35 12.66
N VAL A 210 8.36 -3.27 12.11
CA VAL A 210 8.23 -3.72 10.72
C VAL A 210 7.93 -5.21 10.65
N PHE A 211 7.17 -5.61 9.66
CA PHE A 211 7.00 -7.01 9.28
C PHE A 211 6.90 -7.12 7.76
N GLU A 212 7.38 -8.23 7.23
CA GLU A 212 7.35 -8.49 5.79
C GLU A 212 6.09 -9.25 5.39
N THR A 213 5.60 -8.95 4.19
CA THR A 213 4.53 -9.70 3.53
C THR A 213 5.06 -10.39 2.30
N VAL A 214 5.12 -11.71 2.29
CA VAL A 214 5.53 -12.50 1.13
C VAL A 214 4.28 -12.90 0.34
N ARG A 215 4.23 -12.53 -0.94
CA ARG A 215 3.08 -12.79 -1.80
C ARG A 215 3.52 -13.18 -3.22
N PRO A 216 2.74 -14.01 -3.92
CA PRO A 216 3.01 -14.28 -5.33
C PRO A 216 2.77 -13.04 -6.19
N LYS A 217 3.33 -13.03 -7.39
CA LYS A 217 2.95 -12.06 -8.42
C LYS A 217 1.45 -12.13 -8.64
N CYS A 218 0.79 -10.97 -8.67
CA CYS A 218 -0.66 -10.86 -8.83
C CYS A 218 -0.97 -10.33 -10.23
N LYS A 219 -2.05 -10.82 -10.83
CA LYS A 219 -2.61 -10.17 -12.02
C LYS A 219 -3.13 -8.79 -11.64
N THR A 220 -2.65 -7.78 -12.35
CA THR A 220 -3.05 -6.38 -12.18
C THR A 220 -3.94 -5.99 -13.35
N TYR A 221 -5.00 -5.22 -13.08
CA TYR A 221 -5.91 -4.72 -14.09
C TYR A 221 -6.02 -3.22 -14.00
N ASP A 222 -5.97 -2.57 -15.15
CA ASP A 222 -6.38 -1.18 -15.29
C ASP A 222 -7.89 -1.05 -15.10
N VAL A 223 -8.32 0.11 -14.67
CA VAL A 223 -9.72 0.40 -14.36
C VAL A 223 -10.30 1.33 -15.44
N ALA A 224 -11.38 0.88 -16.07
CA ALA A 224 -12.12 1.67 -17.06
C ALA A 224 -12.97 2.75 -16.40
N LYS A 225 -13.61 2.41 -15.29
CA LYS A 225 -14.50 3.30 -14.53
C LYS A 225 -14.29 3.10 -13.04
N ALA A 226 -14.14 4.20 -12.33
CA ALA A 226 -14.08 4.21 -10.88
C ALA A 226 -15.11 5.22 -10.34
N ASN A 227 -15.95 4.76 -9.42
CA ASN A 227 -16.81 5.61 -8.63
C ASN A 227 -16.33 5.51 -7.18
N PHE A 228 -15.79 6.60 -6.66
CA PHE A 228 -15.25 6.69 -5.32
C PHE A 228 -15.92 7.84 -4.58
N LYS A 229 -16.66 7.51 -3.52
CA LYS A 229 -17.27 8.45 -2.61
C LYS A 229 -16.84 8.10 -1.20
N CYS A 230 -16.09 8.99 -0.57
CA CYS A 230 -15.54 8.76 0.75
C CYS A 230 -15.61 10.04 1.57
N ARG A 231 -16.14 9.96 2.78
CA ARG A 231 -16.09 11.06 3.75
C ARG A 231 -14.73 11.14 4.39
N ALA A 232 -13.76 11.62 3.63
CA ALA A 232 -12.33 11.64 3.96
C ALA A 232 -12.05 12.27 5.33
N LYS A 233 -12.69 13.41 5.65
CA LYS A 233 -12.53 14.11 6.93
C LYS A 233 -12.87 13.23 8.13
N LYS A 234 -14.00 12.54 8.08
CA LYS A 234 -14.49 11.71 9.18
C LYS A 234 -13.68 10.40 9.34
N MET A 235 -13.28 9.80 8.23
CA MET A 235 -12.51 8.55 8.23
C MET A 235 -11.03 8.79 8.53
N PHE A 236 -10.41 9.70 7.81
CA PHE A 236 -8.95 9.80 7.76
C PHE A 236 -8.40 11.09 8.37
N GLY A 237 -9.23 12.10 8.57
CA GLY A 237 -8.84 13.39 9.11
C GLY A 237 -8.76 14.49 8.04
N HIS A 238 -8.69 15.74 8.49
CA HIS A 238 -8.78 16.91 7.62
C HIS A 238 -7.63 16.99 6.59
N THR A 239 -6.44 16.58 6.99
CA THR A 239 -5.22 16.63 6.15
C THR A 239 -5.36 15.89 4.84
N PHE A 240 -6.14 14.80 4.80
CA PHE A 240 -6.30 13.95 3.62
C PHE A 240 -7.45 14.36 2.69
N VAL A 241 -8.33 15.31 3.11
CA VAL A 241 -9.54 15.69 2.37
C VAL A 241 -9.21 16.13 0.95
N LYS A 242 -8.35 17.15 0.82
CA LYS A 242 -7.97 17.72 -0.48
C LYS A 242 -7.45 16.66 -1.46
N SER A 243 -6.66 15.70 -0.97
CA SER A 243 -6.11 14.64 -1.82
C SER A 243 -7.16 13.62 -2.20
N LEU A 244 -7.95 13.10 -1.23
CA LEU A 244 -8.94 12.05 -1.47
C LEU A 244 -10.16 12.52 -2.27
N GLU A 245 -10.44 13.80 -2.29
CA GLU A 245 -11.51 14.42 -3.11
C GLU A 245 -11.00 14.89 -4.48
N SER A 246 -9.68 14.81 -4.72
CA SER A 246 -9.10 15.15 -6.02
C SER A 246 -9.25 14.01 -7.03
N ARG A 247 -8.90 14.28 -8.29
CA ARG A 247 -8.82 13.24 -9.30
C ARG A 247 -7.70 12.24 -8.97
N PRO A 248 -7.97 10.92 -8.91
CA PRO A 248 -6.95 9.93 -8.69
C PRO A 248 -5.83 9.97 -9.74
N ALA A 249 -4.60 9.81 -9.31
CA ALA A 249 -3.44 9.68 -10.20
C ALA A 249 -3.38 8.31 -10.88
N SER A 250 -3.94 7.28 -10.26
CA SER A 250 -4.15 5.95 -10.85
C SER A 250 -5.10 5.10 -10.00
N VAL A 251 -5.76 4.15 -10.64
CA VAL A 251 -6.62 3.15 -9.99
C VAL A 251 -6.26 1.78 -10.55
N TYR A 252 -6.06 0.80 -9.67
CA TYR A 252 -5.74 -0.58 -10.04
C TYR A 252 -6.62 -1.57 -9.30
N LEU A 253 -6.96 -2.66 -9.98
CA LEU A 253 -7.52 -3.86 -9.38
C LEU A 253 -6.46 -4.97 -9.39
N PHE A 254 -6.26 -5.62 -8.27
CA PHE A 254 -5.41 -6.80 -8.14
C PHE A 254 -6.25 -8.01 -7.82
N ASN A 255 -6.04 -9.07 -8.56
CA ASN A 255 -6.77 -10.32 -8.33
C ASN A 255 -6.41 -10.97 -6.99
N GLY A 256 -5.29 -10.52 -6.41
CA GLY A 256 -4.82 -10.99 -5.12
C GLY A 256 -4.02 -12.27 -5.19
N GLY A 257 -3.81 -12.87 -4.02
CA GLY A 257 -3.01 -14.09 -3.88
C GLY A 257 -2.86 -14.49 -2.43
N LYS A 258 -2.32 -15.68 -2.21
CA LYS A 258 -1.98 -16.16 -0.87
C LYS A 258 -0.77 -15.36 -0.35
N THR A 259 -1.00 -14.60 0.70
CA THR A 259 0.02 -13.77 1.34
C THR A 259 0.45 -14.41 2.66
N LYS A 260 1.75 -14.46 2.91
CA LYS A 260 2.35 -14.86 4.18
C LYS A 260 2.80 -13.60 4.90
N PHE A 261 2.67 -13.59 6.22
CA PHE A 261 3.13 -12.52 7.10
C PHE A 261 4.18 -13.10 8.03
N THR A 262 5.31 -12.43 8.12
CA THR A 262 6.41 -12.86 8.98
C THR A 262 6.25 -12.36 10.41
N THR A 263 7.15 -12.74 11.27
CA THR A 263 7.30 -12.15 12.60
C THR A 263 7.61 -10.66 12.47
N ARG A 264 7.13 -9.88 13.43
CA ARG A 264 7.46 -8.46 13.53
C ARG A 264 8.84 -8.26 14.15
N GLU A 265 9.54 -7.24 13.69
CA GLU A 265 10.81 -6.78 14.23
C GLU A 265 10.68 -5.33 14.69
N GLU A 266 11.34 -4.99 15.78
CA GLU A 266 11.44 -3.63 16.29
C GLU A 266 12.66 -2.94 15.67
N LEU A 267 12.52 -1.64 15.29
CA LEU A 267 13.57 -0.85 14.66
C LEU A 267 14.14 0.20 15.62
#